data_92382daefd95d7fc54353d2733075451
#
_entry.id   92382daefd95d7fc54353d2733075451
#
_cell.length_a   1.000
_cell.length_b   1.000
_cell.length_c   1.000
_cell.angle_alpha   90.00
_cell.angle_beta   90.00
_cell.angle_gamma   90.00
#
_symmetry.space_group_name_H-M   'P 1'
#
loop_
_entity.id
_entity.type
_entity.pdbx_description
1 polymer ?
#
loop_
_entity_poly.entity_id
_entity_poly.type
_entity_poly.pdbx_seq_one_letter_code
_entity_poly.pdbx_strand_id
1 'polypeptide(L)'
;NYAGRGLSYDWEGTNRNINKGYETVDERKTANPYNPDDPDLLPGTSDVAAPDSAEGEAGAGYLWDAALRAKLSVRNYGFFIDLARYFLPLTDPAYIPVSRNPFADKIIQAYPTKSVLQYITNLYFRCYDMKNADYYLFKEWEREFDIYAMNNNLPNLQLVRFPHDHFGNFSTAIDGVNTVETQMADNDYAVGLLVEKVAKSKYRDDTLIFIIEDDAQNGPDHVDAHRSIAYVVGPYVKQDAVVSKHYTTVSMLRTIEDIIGIEPLGLNDGLAEPMAEVFDLKQGQWTYTAIVPEALRTTQLPLPERTSKNSLPLTAQVLAYAEPKHDAKYWEEKMGS
;
A
#
# COMPACT_ATOMS: atom_id res chain seq x y z
N ASN A 1 0.49 18.45 15.57
CA ASN A 1 0.46 19.46 14.55
C ASN A 1 -0.83 19.39 13.75
N TYR A 2 -1.33 20.54 13.34
CA TYR A 2 -2.59 20.60 12.61
C TYR A 2 -2.49 21.70 11.55
N ALA A 3 -2.95 21.41 10.36
CA ALA A 3 -2.94 22.32 9.23
C ALA A 3 -3.56 23.69 9.59
N GLY A 4 -4.62 23.71 10.32
CA GLY A 4 -5.28 24.94 10.75
C GLY A 4 -4.50 25.82 11.72
N ARG A 5 -3.34 25.42 12.17
CA ARG A 5 -2.51 26.21 13.10
C ARG A 5 -1.53 27.15 12.39
N GLY A 6 -1.51 27.15 11.07
CA GLY A 6 -0.57 27.96 10.30
C GLY A 6 0.91 27.64 10.55
N LEU A 7 1.17 26.50 11.14
CA LEU A 7 2.52 25.99 11.32
C LEU A 7 2.93 25.23 10.06
N SER A 8 4.16 25.41 9.66
CA SER A 8 4.83 24.46 8.81
C SER A 8 4.89 23.15 9.60
N TYR A 9 3.85 22.33 9.46
CA TYR A 9 3.88 21.04 10.09
C TYR A 9 4.46 20.03 9.11
N ASP A 10 4.77 18.97 9.67
CA ASP A 10 5.20 17.83 8.99
C ASP A 10 4.15 17.27 8.10
N TRP A 11 4.25 17.70 7.01
CA TRP A 11 3.87 17.13 5.79
C TRP A 11 4.65 15.83 5.63
N GLU A 12 3.96 14.72 5.62
CA GLU A 12 4.52 13.37 5.66
C GLU A 12 5.51 13.12 6.80
N GLY A 13 5.37 13.83 7.87
CA GLY A 13 6.18 13.67 9.04
C GLY A 13 7.50 14.45 9.03
N THR A 14 7.73 15.19 10.08
CA THR A 14 8.98 15.88 10.33
C THR A 14 10.16 14.96 10.54
N ASN A 15 9.91 13.69 10.78
CA ASN A 15 10.90 12.70 11.15
C ASN A 15 11.36 11.80 10.00
N ARG A 16 11.11 12.20 8.77
CA ARG A 16 11.51 11.49 7.57
C ARG A 16 12.95 11.06 7.48
N ASN A 17 13.80 11.82 8.11
CA ASN A 17 15.23 11.64 8.02
C ASN A 17 15.80 10.73 9.10
N ILE A 18 14.95 10.08 9.88
CA ILE A 18 15.39 9.29 11.03
C ILE A 18 16.18 8.06 10.61
N ASN A 19 15.72 7.36 9.59
CA ASN A 19 16.43 6.18 9.13
C ASN A 19 16.96 6.41 7.71
N LYS A 20 18.10 7.02 7.60
CA LYS A 20 18.64 7.34 6.29
C LYS A 20 19.41 6.19 5.65
N GLY A 21 20.06 5.36 6.41
CA GLY A 21 21.00 4.42 5.83
C GLY A 21 21.89 5.14 4.79
N TYR A 22 22.35 4.42 3.81
CA TYR A 22 23.03 4.99 2.64
C TYR A 22 22.03 5.07 1.48
N GLU A 23 21.84 6.27 0.93
CA GLU A 23 20.78 6.54 -0.04
C GLU A 23 21.08 5.94 -1.43
N THR A 24 22.34 5.80 -1.76
CA THR A 24 22.76 5.31 -3.08
C THR A 24 23.51 3.98 -3.02
N VAL A 25 23.44 3.23 -4.12
CA VAL A 25 24.22 1.98 -4.26
C VAL A 25 25.73 2.22 -4.14
N ASP A 26 26.21 3.35 -4.63
CA ASP A 26 27.66 3.67 -4.58
C ASP A 26 28.11 4.00 -3.15
N GLU A 27 27.30 4.68 -2.37
CA GLU A 27 27.55 4.88 -0.95
C GLU A 27 27.61 3.55 -0.20
N ARG A 28 26.66 2.66 -0.46
CA ARG A 28 26.65 1.31 0.13
C ARG A 28 27.87 0.49 -0.26
N LYS A 29 28.25 0.51 -1.54
CA LYS A 29 29.48 -0.16 -2.01
C LYS A 29 30.74 0.42 -1.37
N THR A 30 30.74 1.71 -1.10
CA THR A 30 31.86 2.36 -0.41
C THR A 30 31.91 1.93 1.07
N ALA A 31 30.76 1.87 1.72
CA ALA A 31 30.67 1.50 3.13
C ALA A 31 30.93 0.00 3.37
N ASN A 32 30.40 -0.85 2.51
CA ASN A 32 30.61 -2.31 2.57
C ASN A 32 30.76 -2.90 1.16
N PRO A 33 31.96 -2.90 0.58
CA PRO A 33 32.18 -3.41 -0.76
C PRO A 33 31.94 -4.91 -0.92
N TYR A 34 31.93 -5.65 0.19
CA TYR A 34 31.73 -7.10 0.18
C TYR A 34 30.25 -7.49 0.22
N ASN A 35 29.40 -6.66 0.80
CA ASN A 35 27.96 -6.87 0.87
C ASN A 35 27.21 -5.53 0.84
N PRO A 36 27.16 -4.87 -0.32
CA PRO A 36 26.46 -3.58 -0.45
C PRO A 36 24.93 -3.68 -0.33
N ASP A 37 24.39 -4.90 -0.36
CA ASP A 37 22.96 -5.19 -0.20
C ASP A 37 22.61 -5.62 1.23
N ASP A 38 23.52 -5.43 2.17
CA ASP A 38 23.25 -5.64 3.57
C ASP A 38 22.05 -4.78 4.00
N PRO A 39 21.00 -5.38 4.59
CA PRO A 39 19.81 -4.62 5.01
C PRO A 39 20.14 -3.44 5.93
N ASP A 40 21.14 -3.56 6.78
CA ASP A 40 21.53 -2.50 7.71
C ASP A 40 22.13 -1.26 7.00
N LEU A 41 22.50 -1.41 5.73
CA LEU A 41 23.00 -0.32 4.90
C LEU A 41 21.94 0.27 3.97
N LEU A 42 20.82 -0.42 3.76
CA LEU A 42 19.81 0.01 2.82
C LEU A 42 18.99 1.18 3.40
N PRO A 43 18.63 2.17 2.57
CA PRO A 43 17.73 3.21 3.01
C PRO A 43 16.36 2.61 3.29
N GLY A 44 15.79 2.96 4.43
CA GLY A 44 14.40 2.68 4.73
C GLY A 44 13.48 3.50 3.84
N THR A 45 12.31 3.00 3.53
CA THR A 45 11.22 3.79 3.01
C THR A 45 10.52 4.48 4.18
N SER A 46 11.22 5.31 4.84
CA SER A 46 10.72 5.92 6.07
C SER A 46 10.08 7.25 5.76
N ASP A 47 8.90 7.20 5.30
CA ASP A 47 7.95 8.27 5.36
C ASP A 47 7.20 8.23 6.70
N VAL A 48 7.74 7.57 7.68
CA VAL A 48 7.09 7.32 8.94
C VAL A 48 7.80 8.09 10.05
N ALA A 49 7.03 8.75 10.86
CA ALA A 49 7.48 9.27 12.14
C ALA A 49 7.86 8.14 13.13
N ALA A 50 8.10 6.95 12.63
CA ALA A 50 8.52 5.84 13.44
C ALA A 50 9.97 6.00 13.86
N PRO A 51 10.34 5.52 15.02
CA PRO A 51 11.71 5.52 15.50
C PRO A 51 12.55 4.49 14.77
N ASP A 52 12.65 4.63 13.49
CA ASP A 52 13.51 3.86 12.61
C ASP A 52 14.91 4.41 12.68
N SER A 53 15.65 4.10 13.67
CA SER A 53 17.05 4.48 13.74
C SER A 53 17.94 3.36 13.23
N ALA A 54 19.20 3.71 12.94
CA ALA A 54 20.24 2.71 12.67
C ALA A 54 20.46 1.77 13.86
N GLU A 55 20.09 2.20 15.04
CA GLU A 55 20.16 1.41 16.27
C GLU A 55 18.95 0.48 16.46
N GLY A 56 18.01 0.48 15.54
CA GLY A 56 16.81 -0.34 15.57
C GLY A 56 15.53 0.41 15.94
N GLU A 57 14.45 -0.32 16.05
CA GLU A 57 13.17 0.21 16.42
C GLU A 57 13.11 0.55 17.90
N ALA A 58 12.48 1.67 18.23
CA ALA A 58 12.17 1.97 19.62
C ALA A 58 10.96 1.16 20.09
N GLY A 59 10.88 0.92 21.38
CA GLY A 59 9.77 0.19 21.98
C GLY A 59 9.73 -1.27 21.53
N ALA A 60 8.55 -1.73 21.15
CA ALA A 60 8.31 -3.12 20.75
C ALA A 60 8.41 -3.35 19.21
N GLY A 61 8.90 -2.38 18.47
CA GLY A 61 9.02 -2.46 17.01
C GLY A 61 7.72 -2.16 16.29
N TYR A 62 7.52 -2.81 15.14
CA TYR A 62 6.36 -2.65 14.28
C TYR A 62 5.32 -3.76 14.47
N LEU A 63 4.19 -3.63 13.80
CA LEU A 63 3.11 -4.61 13.84
C LEU A 63 3.58 -6.03 13.50
N TRP A 64 4.47 -6.18 12.50
CA TRP A 64 5.05 -7.48 12.16
C TRP A 64 5.94 -8.05 13.27
N ASP A 65 6.65 -7.20 14.02
CA ASP A 65 7.50 -7.67 15.13
C ASP A 65 6.65 -8.26 16.25
N ALA A 66 5.55 -7.58 16.63
CA ALA A 66 4.62 -8.08 17.61
C ALA A 66 3.93 -9.38 17.13
N ALA A 67 3.50 -9.44 15.88
CA ALA A 67 2.91 -10.65 15.31
C ALA A 67 3.90 -11.83 15.30
N LEU A 68 5.16 -11.61 14.91
CA LEU A 68 6.20 -12.63 14.92
C LEU A 68 6.55 -13.09 16.35
N ARG A 69 6.60 -12.17 17.31
CA ARG A 69 6.77 -12.54 18.74
C ARG A 69 5.63 -13.41 19.25
N ALA A 70 4.41 -13.13 18.80
CA ALA A 70 3.23 -13.95 19.07
C ALA A 70 3.18 -15.26 18.27
N LYS A 71 4.22 -15.55 17.46
CA LYS A 71 4.32 -16.73 16.57
C LYS A 71 3.23 -16.78 15.50
N LEU A 72 2.70 -15.66 15.10
CA LEU A 72 1.80 -15.54 13.97
C LEU A 72 2.62 -15.53 12.68
N SER A 73 2.05 -16.06 11.62
CA SER A 73 2.62 -15.96 10.28
C SER A 73 2.36 -14.58 9.68
N VAL A 74 3.41 -13.98 9.12
CA VAL A 74 3.34 -12.65 8.52
C VAL A 74 3.83 -12.70 7.08
N ARG A 75 3.23 -11.89 6.21
CA ARG A 75 3.69 -11.69 4.85
C ARG A 75 3.69 -10.21 4.49
N ASN A 76 4.82 -9.76 3.95
CA ASN A 76 5.06 -8.37 3.55
C ASN A 76 5.02 -8.23 2.02
N TYR A 77 4.23 -7.27 1.55
CA TYR A 77 4.10 -6.88 0.15
C TYR A 77 4.36 -5.37 0.05
N GLY A 78 5.63 -4.98 0.00
CA GLY A 78 6.04 -3.64 -0.37
C GLY A 78 6.46 -2.69 0.76
N PHE A 79 6.43 -3.10 2.02
CA PHE A 79 6.94 -2.25 3.11
C PHE A 79 8.44 -2.40 3.29
N PHE A 80 9.14 -1.28 3.54
CA PHE A 80 10.58 -1.19 3.78
C PHE A 80 11.42 -1.87 2.70
N ILE A 81 11.27 -1.39 1.47
CA ILE A 81 12.00 -1.86 0.30
C ILE A 81 13.00 -0.81 -0.16
N ASP A 82 14.16 -1.22 -0.67
CA ASP A 82 15.16 -0.33 -1.27
C ASP A 82 14.65 0.23 -2.61
N LEU A 83 14.07 1.42 -2.56
CA LEU A 83 13.52 2.10 -3.74
C LEU A 83 14.61 2.68 -4.64
N ALA A 84 15.83 2.93 -4.14
CA ALA A 84 16.90 3.55 -4.93
C ALA A 84 17.17 2.79 -6.22
N ARG A 85 17.00 1.47 -6.22
CA ARG A 85 17.21 0.61 -7.39
C ARG A 85 16.25 0.85 -8.54
N TYR A 86 15.08 1.42 -8.29
CA TYR A 86 14.09 1.74 -9.34
C TYR A 86 14.45 2.99 -10.15
N PHE A 87 15.32 3.83 -9.61
CA PHE A 87 15.71 5.11 -10.17
C PHE A 87 17.15 5.13 -10.68
N LEU A 88 17.85 4.01 -10.64
CA LEU A 88 19.18 3.90 -11.21
C LEU A 88 19.14 4.03 -12.75
N PRO A 89 20.23 4.46 -13.37
CA PRO A 89 20.36 4.41 -14.83
C PRO A 89 20.11 2.99 -15.37
N LEU A 90 19.48 2.88 -16.53
CA LEU A 90 19.21 1.59 -17.19
C LEU A 90 20.46 0.73 -17.43
N THR A 91 21.64 1.34 -17.45
CA THR A 91 22.94 0.68 -17.61
C THR A 91 23.54 0.18 -16.31
N ASP A 92 22.97 0.57 -15.17
CA ASP A 92 23.44 0.12 -13.87
C ASP A 92 22.99 -1.34 -13.63
N PRO A 93 23.91 -2.25 -13.28
CA PRO A 93 23.57 -3.65 -13.03
C PRO A 93 22.63 -3.85 -11.82
N ALA A 94 22.52 -2.86 -10.94
CA ALA A 94 21.60 -2.90 -9.81
C ALA A 94 20.20 -2.32 -10.13
N TYR A 95 20.01 -1.77 -11.33
CA TYR A 95 18.71 -1.27 -11.77
C TYR A 95 17.67 -2.41 -11.84
N ILE A 96 16.49 -2.15 -11.34
CA ILE A 96 15.37 -3.10 -11.38
C ILE A 96 14.36 -2.62 -12.42
N PRO A 97 14.25 -3.30 -13.57
CA PRO A 97 13.27 -2.93 -14.59
C PRO A 97 11.84 -3.19 -14.13
N VAL A 98 10.91 -2.40 -14.65
CA VAL A 98 9.48 -2.67 -14.49
C VAL A 98 9.13 -3.96 -15.22
N SER A 99 8.33 -4.82 -14.59
CA SER A 99 7.83 -6.05 -15.20
C SER A 99 6.34 -6.23 -14.90
N ARG A 100 5.58 -6.65 -15.92
CA ARG A 100 4.16 -7.00 -15.77
C ARG A 100 3.95 -8.36 -15.12
N ASN A 101 4.97 -9.21 -15.14
CA ASN A 101 4.91 -10.54 -14.54
C ASN A 101 6.28 -10.93 -13.96
N PRO A 102 6.71 -10.26 -12.88
CA PRO A 102 8.07 -10.38 -12.35
C PRO A 102 8.43 -11.81 -11.93
N PHE A 103 7.45 -12.57 -11.45
CA PHE A 103 7.67 -13.97 -11.08
C PHE A 103 8.00 -14.84 -12.31
N ALA A 104 7.24 -14.72 -13.39
CA ALA A 104 7.49 -15.47 -14.62
C ALA A 104 8.80 -15.01 -15.30
N ASP A 105 9.07 -13.73 -15.27
CA ASP A 105 10.29 -13.12 -15.83
C ASP A 105 11.52 -13.40 -14.97
N LYS A 106 11.34 -13.89 -13.74
CA LYS A 106 12.40 -14.14 -12.74
C LYS A 106 13.17 -12.87 -12.37
N ILE A 107 12.49 -11.74 -12.33
CA ILE A 107 13.07 -10.44 -11.98
C ILE A 107 12.68 -10.09 -10.55
N ILE A 108 13.63 -10.17 -9.63
CA ILE A 108 13.43 -9.71 -8.25
C ILE A 108 13.11 -8.21 -8.28
N GLN A 109 12.00 -7.84 -7.66
CA GLN A 109 11.50 -6.47 -7.58
C GLN A 109 11.76 -5.82 -6.22
N ALA A 110 11.91 -6.61 -5.16
CA ALA A 110 11.95 -6.10 -3.79
C ALA A 110 13.21 -6.56 -3.06
N TYR A 111 13.91 -5.59 -2.47
CA TYR A 111 15.04 -5.81 -1.57
C TYR A 111 14.68 -5.19 -0.21
N PRO A 112 14.30 -5.99 0.80
CA PRO A 112 13.92 -5.49 2.11
C PRO A 112 15.06 -4.76 2.80
N THR A 113 14.75 -3.62 3.40
CA THR A 113 15.70 -2.76 4.12
C THR A 113 15.79 -3.08 5.62
N LYS A 114 15.02 -4.04 6.10
CA LYS A 114 15.09 -4.53 7.47
C LYS A 114 15.32 -6.04 7.48
N SER A 115 16.25 -6.49 8.28
CA SER A 115 16.67 -7.90 8.33
C SER A 115 15.50 -8.85 8.66
N VAL A 116 14.61 -8.44 9.57
CA VAL A 116 13.41 -9.23 9.94
C VAL A 116 12.47 -9.45 8.76
N LEU A 117 12.40 -8.51 7.83
CA LEU A 117 11.52 -8.58 6.66
C LEU A 117 12.05 -9.47 5.53
N GLN A 118 13.35 -9.80 5.52
CA GLN A 118 13.97 -10.58 4.42
C GLN A 118 13.25 -11.90 4.15
N TYR A 119 12.81 -12.58 5.20
CA TYR A 119 12.21 -13.91 5.09
C TYR A 119 10.68 -13.89 4.88
N ILE A 120 10.06 -12.74 5.10
CA ILE A 120 8.61 -12.61 5.03
C ILE A 120 8.14 -11.69 3.89
N THR A 121 9.05 -11.12 3.12
CA THR A 121 8.73 -10.26 1.97
C THR A 121 8.54 -11.08 0.69
N ASN A 122 7.50 -10.75 -0.08
CA ASN A 122 7.39 -11.21 -1.45
C ASN A 122 8.40 -10.46 -2.33
N LEU A 123 9.40 -11.17 -2.84
CA LEU A 123 10.48 -10.57 -3.60
C LEU A 123 10.10 -10.16 -5.04
N TYR A 124 8.94 -10.55 -5.51
CA TYR A 124 8.42 -10.20 -6.84
C TYR A 124 7.39 -9.07 -6.81
N PHE A 125 6.96 -8.65 -5.63
CA PHE A 125 6.06 -7.53 -5.46
C PHE A 125 6.85 -6.23 -5.50
N ARG A 126 6.69 -5.45 -6.59
CA ARG A 126 7.32 -4.14 -6.72
C ARG A 126 6.65 -3.18 -5.75
N CYS A 127 7.43 -2.42 -5.04
CA CYS A 127 6.92 -1.46 -4.08
C CYS A 127 6.66 -0.10 -4.76
N TYR A 128 6.84 0.96 -4.02
CA TYR A 128 6.55 2.34 -4.34
C TYR A 128 7.28 2.83 -5.62
N ASP A 129 6.62 2.67 -6.75
CA ASP A 129 7.09 3.11 -8.05
C ASP A 129 5.91 3.39 -8.99
N MET A 130 5.63 4.66 -9.23
CA MET A 130 4.53 5.13 -10.08
C MET A 130 4.65 4.70 -11.55
N LYS A 131 5.77 4.14 -11.98
CA LYS A 131 5.91 3.58 -13.33
C LYS A 131 5.14 2.28 -13.52
N ASN A 132 4.88 1.54 -12.44
CA ASN A 132 4.24 0.23 -12.48
C ASN A 132 2.80 0.32 -11.97
N ALA A 133 1.84 -0.20 -12.73
CA ALA A 133 0.46 -0.19 -12.31
C ALA A 133 0.21 -1.09 -11.09
N ASP A 134 -0.62 -0.63 -10.15
CA ASP A 134 -1.07 -1.39 -8.98
C ASP A 134 -1.82 -2.66 -9.37
N TYR A 135 -2.44 -2.64 -10.56
CA TYR A 135 -3.00 -3.84 -11.16
C TYR A 135 -2.00 -5.01 -11.21
N TYR A 136 -0.73 -4.75 -11.57
CA TYR A 136 0.29 -5.82 -11.62
C TYR A 136 0.79 -6.21 -10.23
N LEU A 137 0.78 -5.29 -9.28
CA LEU A 137 1.04 -5.60 -7.87
C LEU A 137 -0.04 -6.53 -7.32
N PHE A 138 -1.31 -6.21 -7.59
CA PHE A 138 -2.42 -7.10 -7.25
C PHE A 138 -2.23 -8.49 -7.89
N LYS A 139 -1.84 -8.57 -9.17
CA LYS A 139 -1.65 -9.86 -9.85
C LYS A 139 -0.55 -10.72 -9.20
N GLU A 140 0.52 -10.11 -8.71
CA GLU A 140 1.56 -10.83 -7.98
C GLU A 140 1.07 -11.28 -6.58
N TRP A 141 0.33 -10.41 -5.87
CA TRP A 141 -0.32 -10.79 -4.62
C TRP A 141 -1.31 -11.94 -4.83
N GLU A 142 -2.16 -11.85 -5.86
CA GLU A 142 -3.14 -12.87 -6.21
C GLU A 142 -2.48 -14.23 -6.50
N ARG A 143 -1.38 -14.24 -7.25
CA ARG A 143 -0.60 -15.45 -7.53
C ARG A 143 -0.20 -16.17 -6.25
N GLU A 144 0.31 -15.44 -5.27
CA GLU A 144 0.75 -16.00 -4.00
C GLU A 144 -0.43 -16.38 -3.10
N PHE A 145 -1.48 -15.57 -3.10
CA PHE A 145 -2.73 -15.87 -2.39
C PHE A 145 -3.34 -17.19 -2.85
N ASP A 146 -3.32 -17.48 -4.15
CA ASP A 146 -3.81 -18.76 -4.69
C ASP A 146 -2.99 -19.96 -4.20
N ILE A 147 -1.68 -19.79 -4.06
CA ILE A 147 -0.81 -20.83 -3.46
C ILE A 147 -1.16 -21.05 -1.99
N TYR A 148 -1.34 -20.00 -1.22
CA TYR A 148 -1.80 -20.10 0.17
C TYR A 148 -3.18 -20.74 0.27
N ALA A 149 -4.08 -20.38 -0.63
CA ALA A 149 -5.41 -20.96 -0.67
C ALA A 149 -5.39 -22.46 -0.98
N MET A 150 -4.54 -22.92 -1.91
CA MET A 150 -4.36 -24.35 -2.18
C MET A 150 -3.80 -25.11 -0.97
N ASN A 151 -2.87 -24.50 -0.25
CA ASN A 151 -2.14 -25.15 0.84
C ASN A 151 -2.81 -24.97 2.22
N ASN A 152 -3.90 -24.24 2.32
CA ASN A 152 -4.58 -23.93 3.59
C ASN A 152 -3.68 -23.25 4.63
N ASN A 153 -2.82 -22.35 4.21
CA ASN A 153 -1.83 -21.71 5.06
C ASN A 153 -1.71 -20.20 4.82
N LEU A 154 -2.85 -19.53 4.63
CA LEU A 154 -2.87 -18.07 4.51
C LEU A 154 -2.20 -17.45 5.74
N PRO A 155 -1.26 -16.50 5.58
CA PRO A 155 -0.66 -15.81 6.70
C PRO A 155 -1.68 -15.09 7.59
N ASN A 156 -1.45 -15.12 8.90
CA ASN A 156 -2.32 -14.46 9.87
C ASN A 156 -2.35 -12.93 9.69
N LEU A 157 -1.22 -12.34 9.27
CA LEU A 157 -1.10 -10.93 8.97
C LEU A 157 -0.47 -10.75 7.59
N GLN A 158 -1.12 -9.98 6.74
CA GLN A 158 -0.57 -9.54 5.46
C GLN A 158 -0.54 -8.02 5.43
N LEU A 159 0.58 -7.45 5.04
CA LEU A 159 0.80 -6.03 4.86
C LEU A 159 0.98 -5.78 3.38
N VAL A 160 0.07 -5.06 2.74
CA VAL A 160 0.06 -4.82 1.29
C VAL A 160 0.06 -3.33 1.04
N ARG A 161 0.96 -2.86 0.18
CA ARG A 161 1.07 -1.46 -0.21
C ARG A 161 0.81 -1.30 -1.70
N PHE A 162 -0.19 -0.49 -2.05
CA PHE A 162 -0.48 -0.05 -3.41
C PHE A 162 -0.18 1.44 -3.50
N PRO A 163 0.76 1.89 -4.36
CA PRO A 163 1.27 3.25 -4.29
C PRO A 163 0.58 4.27 -5.22
N HIS A 164 -0.37 3.90 -6.07
CA HIS A 164 -0.97 4.83 -7.04
C HIS A 164 -2.02 5.80 -6.46
N ASP A 165 -2.19 5.84 -5.15
CA ASP A 165 -2.76 6.97 -4.42
C ASP A 165 -1.83 8.20 -4.44
N HIS A 166 -0.52 7.96 -4.57
CA HIS A 166 0.51 8.97 -4.80
C HIS A 166 0.86 9.05 -6.29
N PHE A 167 0.72 10.21 -6.90
CA PHE A 167 0.87 10.38 -8.36
C PHE A 167 2.31 10.62 -8.77
N GLY A 168 2.64 10.30 -10.03
CA GLY A 168 3.95 10.63 -10.58
C GLY A 168 4.36 9.80 -11.79
N ASN A 169 5.58 10.03 -12.24
CA ASN A 169 6.19 9.33 -13.37
C ASN A 169 5.32 9.29 -14.64
N PHE A 170 4.55 10.35 -14.89
CA PHE A 170 3.54 10.40 -15.95
C PHE A 170 4.11 10.10 -17.35
N SER A 171 5.36 10.52 -17.62
CA SER A 171 6.03 10.27 -18.89
C SER A 171 6.61 8.85 -19.03
N THR A 172 6.77 8.12 -17.93
CA THR A 172 7.48 6.82 -17.90
C THR A 172 6.62 5.67 -17.42
N ALA A 173 5.42 5.95 -16.89
CA ALA A 173 4.47 4.94 -16.47
C ALA A 173 4.02 4.07 -17.64
N ILE A 174 3.91 2.75 -17.39
CA ILE A 174 3.57 1.78 -18.43
C ILE A 174 2.07 1.68 -18.65
N ASP A 175 1.69 1.13 -19.80
CA ASP A 175 0.31 0.76 -20.16
C ASP A 175 -0.72 1.89 -20.13
N GLY A 176 -0.26 3.14 -20.21
CA GLY A 176 -1.15 4.29 -20.22
C GLY A 176 -1.77 4.61 -18.86
N VAL A 177 -1.25 4.05 -17.77
CA VAL A 177 -1.61 4.42 -16.40
C VAL A 177 -0.74 5.60 -15.99
N ASN A 178 -0.91 6.73 -16.69
CA ASN A 178 0.04 7.82 -16.73
C ASN A 178 -0.62 9.20 -16.60
N THR A 179 -1.74 9.26 -15.94
CA THR A 179 -2.39 10.51 -15.51
C THR A 179 -2.87 10.34 -14.08
N VAL A 180 -3.15 11.44 -13.38
CA VAL A 180 -3.71 11.39 -12.03
C VAL A 180 -4.98 10.53 -12.01
N GLU A 181 -5.87 10.74 -12.99
CA GLU A 181 -7.15 10.01 -13.05
C GLU A 181 -6.95 8.51 -13.27
N THR A 182 -5.97 8.13 -14.10
CA THR A 182 -5.71 6.70 -14.35
C THR A 182 -4.94 6.04 -13.21
N GLN A 183 -4.04 6.75 -12.53
CA GLN A 183 -3.32 6.23 -11.36
C GLN A 183 -4.26 6.04 -10.18
N MET A 184 -5.08 7.03 -9.83
CA MET A 184 -6.12 6.89 -8.81
C MET A 184 -7.09 5.75 -9.11
N ALA A 185 -7.53 5.65 -10.36
CA ALA A 185 -8.44 4.59 -10.78
C ALA A 185 -7.78 3.20 -10.71
N ASP A 186 -6.49 3.10 -10.97
CA ASP A 186 -5.73 1.86 -10.88
C ASP A 186 -5.56 1.41 -9.42
N ASN A 187 -5.25 2.34 -8.51
CA ASN A 187 -5.20 2.08 -7.07
C ASN A 187 -6.55 1.56 -6.55
N ASP A 188 -7.63 2.30 -6.80
CA ASP A 188 -8.99 1.90 -6.40
C ASP A 188 -9.36 0.51 -6.96
N TYR A 189 -9.02 0.26 -8.22
CA TYR A 189 -9.32 -1.04 -8.85
C TYR A 189 -8.49 -2.18 -8.28
N ALA A 190 -7.20 -1.97 -8.00
CA ALA A 190 -6.33 -2.97 -7.39
C ALA A 190 -6.80 -3.35 -5.99
N VAL A 191 -7.17 -2.35 -5.18
CA VAL A 191 -7.80 -2.57 -3.86
C VAL A 191 -9.11 -3.35 -4.02
N GLY A 192 -9.97 -2.92 -4.96
CA GLY A 192 -11.23 -3.62 -5.24
C GLY A 192 -11.04 -5.08 -5.64
N LEU A 193 -10.06 -5.38 -6.49
CA LEU A 193 -9.73 -6.75 -6.90
C LEU A 193 -9.24 -7.60 -5.73
N LEU A 194 -8.44 -7.04 -4.82
CA LEU A 194 -8.01 -7.72 -3.61
C LEU A 194 -9.21 -8.08 -2.72
N VAL A 195 -10.08 -7.12 -2.48
CA VAL A 195 -11.33 -7.33 -1.71
C VAL A 195 -12.19 -8.40 -2.37
N GLU A 196 -12.37 -8.34 -3.68
CA GLU A 196 -13.13 -9.34 -4.44
C GLU A 196 -12.53 -10.74 -4.32
N LYS A 197 -11.21 -10.86 -4.41
CA LYS A 197 -10.49 -12.13 -4.29
C LYS A 197 -10.72 -12.78 -2.93
N VAL A 198 -10.63 -12.01 -1.85
CA VAL A 198 -10.92 -12.48 -0.50
C VAL A 198 -12.40 -12.83 -0.36
N ALA A 199 -13.31 -11.97 -0.82
CA ALA A 199 -14.76 -12.18 -0.75
C ALA A 199 -15.23 -13.47 -1.44
N LYS A 200 -14.52 -13.89 -2.50
CA LYS A 200 -14.82 -15.11 -3.26
C LYS A 200 -13.99 -16.33 -2.83
N SER A 201 -13.14 -16.18 -1.83
CA SER A 201 -12.29 -17.26 -1.33
C SER A 201 -12.92 -18.01 -0.17
N LYS A 202 -12.31 -19.12 0.19
CA LYS A 202 -12.65 -19.86 1.41
C LYS A 202 -12.30 -19.12 2.70
N TYR A 203 -11.49 -18.07 2.62
CA TYR A 203 -11.09 -17.23 3.76
C TYR A 203 -12.02 -16.04 3.99
N ARG A 204 -13.11 -15.92 3.21
CA ARG A 204 -14.07 -14.82 3.31
C ARG A 204 -14.56 -14.56 4.73
N ASP A 205 -14.87 -15.64 5.46
CA ASP A 205 -15.48 -15.55 6.77
C ASP A 205 -14.47 -15.44 7.92
N ASP A 206 -13.15 -15.53 7.59
CA ASP A 206 -12.04 -15.50 8.55
C ASP A 206 -11.06 -14.36 8.29
N THR A 207 -11.37 -13.45 7.36
CA THR A 207 -10.46 -12.36 6.99
C THR A 207 -11.13 -11.01 7.14
N LEU A 208 -10.45 -10.10 7.85
CA LEU A 208 -10.76 -8.67 7.87
C LEU A 208 -9.70 -7.91 7.07
N ILE A 209 -10.14 -6.95 6.29
CA ILE A 209 -9.30 -6.09 5.46
C ILE A 209 -9.42 -4.67 6.00
N PHE A 210 -8.30 -4.11 6.44
CA PHE A 210 -8.17 -2.72 6.83
C PHE A 210 -7.47 -1.98 5.71
N ILE A 211 -8.08 -0.94 5.20
CA ILE A 211 -7.58 -0.12 4.10
C ILE A 211 -7.42 1.28 4.63
N ILE A 212 -6.24 1.84 4.47
CA ILE A 212 -5.94 3.19 4.92
C ILE A 212 -4.99 3.85 3.93
N GLU A 213 -5.22 5.11 3.66
CA GLU A 213 -4.26 6.02 3.05
C GLU A 213 -3.44 6.66 4.18
N ASP A 214 -2.13 6.73 4.02
CA ASP A 214 -1.21 7.12 5.08
C ASP A 214 -1.36 8.60 5.46
N ASP A 215 -1.52 9.49 4.48
CA ASP A 215 -1.83 10.91 4.71
C ASP A 215 -2.71 11.50 3.60
N ALA A 216 -3.21 12.69 3.82
CA ALA A 216 -3.86 13.48 2.78
C ALA A 216 -2.81 14.13 1.89
N GLN A 217 -2.81 13.81 0.61
CA GLN A 217 -1.92 14.42 -0.37
C GLN A 217 -2.18 15.94 -0.52
N ASN A 218 -1.30 16.66 -1.20
CA ASN A 218 -1.32 18.10 -1.45
C ASN A 218 -2.56 18.57 -2.23
N GLY A 219 -3.72 18.21 -1.78
CA GLY A 219 -4.98 18.58 -2.39
C GLY A 219 -5.56 19.89 -1.87
N PRO A 220 -6.70 20.31 -2.41
CA PRO A 220 -7.40 21.52 -1.97
C PRO A 220 -8.14 21.37 -0.64
N ASP A 221 -8.25 20.18 -0.09
CA ASP A 221 -8.85 19.99 1.23
C ASP A 221 -7.82 20.30 2.31
N HIS A 222 -7.82 21.54 2.72
CA HIS A 222 -6.96 22.05 3.80
C HIS A 222 -7.69 22.12 5.14
N VAL A 223 -8.79 21.44 5.29
CA VAL A 223 -9.54 21.42 6.55
C VAL A 223 -8.73 20.72 7.62
N ASP A 224 -8.17 19.57 7.29
CA ASP A 224 -7.26 18.84 8.15
C ASP A 224 -6.36 17.92 7.29
N ALA A 225 -5.10 18.26 7.18
CA ALA A 225 -4.13 17.50 6.41
C ALA A 225 -3.84 16.11 7.00
N HIS A 226 -4.26 15.86 8.23
CA HIS A 226 -4.14 14.54 8.85
C HIS A 226 -5.37 13.65 8.60
N ARG A 227 -6.42 14.19 7.98
CA ARG A 227 -7.61 13.42 7.66
C ARG A 227 -7.39 12.65 6.37
N SER A 228 -7.41 11.33 6.46
CA SER A 228 -7.29 10.45 5.31
C SER A 228 -8.46 9.47 5.19
N ILE A 229 -8.46 8.67 4.14
CA ILE A 229 -9.49 7.68 3.84
C ILE A 229 -9.19 6.40 4.62
N ALA A 230 -10.23 5.80 5.23
CA ALA A 230 -10.12 4.51 5.89
C ALA A 230 -11.35 3.65 5.65
N TYR A 231 -11.13 2.38 5.31
CA TYR A 231 -12.20 1.40 5.17
C TYR A 231 -11.89 0.14 5.98
N VAL A 232 -12.93 -0.50 6.48
CA VAL A 232 -12.85 -1.84 7.07
C VAL A 232 -13.83 -2.73 6.34
N VAL A 233 -13.36 -3.88 5.86
CA VAL A 233 -14.14 -4.80 5.04
C VAL A 233 -13.99 -6.22 5.56
N GLY A 234 -15.08 -6.96 5.58
CA GLY A 234 -15.06 -8.37 5.96
C GLY A 234 -16.30 -8.81 6.76
N PRO A 235 -16.26 -10.00 7.35
CA PRO A 235 -17.34 -10.48 8.23
C PRO A 235 -17.45 -9.59 9.47
N TYR A 236 -18.65 -9.48 10.01
CA TYR A 236 -18.94 -8.71 11.22
C TYR A 236 -18.70 -7.20 11.10
N VAL A 237 -18.43 -6.68 9.91
CA VAL A 237 -18.31 -5.25 9.64
C VAL A 237 -19.68 -4.71 9.21
N LYS A 238 -20.07 -3.54 9.70
CA LYS A 238 -21.27 -2.82 9.22
C LYS A 238 -21.12 -2.55 7.72
N GLN A 239 -22.08 -2.99 6.93
CA GLN A 239 -22.08 -2.77 5.48
C GLN A 239 -22.79 -1.47 5.13
N ASP A 240 -22.34 -0.81 4.05
CA ASP A 240 -22.89 0.44 3.54
C ASP A 240 -23.02 1.53 4.64
N ALA A 241 -22.09 1.52 5.60
CA ALA A 241 -22.14 2.40 6.75
C ALA A 241 -21.02 3.43 6.71
N VAL A 242 -21.35 4.65 7.13
CA VAL A 242 -20.37 5.70 7.44
C VAL A 242 -20.33 5.86 8.96
N VAL A 243 -19.17 5.62 9.55
CA VAL A 243 -18.93 5.80 10.97
C VAL A 243 -18.28 7.16 11.20
N SER A 244 -19.01 8.08 11.81
CA SER A 244 -18.58 9.46 12.01
C SER A 244 -17.80 9.70 13.31
N LYS A 245 -17.52 8.64 14.07
CA LYS A 245 -16.66 8.75 15.25
C LYS A 245 -15.23 9.02 14.79
N HIS A 246 -14.58 9.97 15.46
CA HIS A 246 -13.16 10.24 15.21
C HIS A 246 -12.29 9.06 15.66
N TYR A 247 -11.59 8.48 14.71
CA TYR A 247 -10.54 7.50 14.92
C TYR A 247 -9.23 7.99 14.32
N THR A 248 -8.14 7.49 14.81
CA THR A 248 -6.80 7.74 14.27
C THR A 248 -6.23 6.45 13.68
N THR A 249 -5.10 6.56 12.97
CA THR A 249 -4.33 5.40 12.50
C THR A 249 -3.96 4.48 13.66
N VAL A 250 -3.68 5.06 14.84
CA VAL A 250 -3.37 4.31 16.06
C VAL A 250 -4.59 3.53 16.57
N SER A 251 -5.80 4.07 16.41
CA SER A 251 -7.04 3.32 16.70
C SER A 251 -7.19 2.09 15.80
N MET A 252 -6.80 2.21 14.53
CA MET A 252 -6.80 1.08 13.60
C MET A 252 -5.76 0.03 14.01
N LEU A 253 -4.52 0.45 14.34
CA LEU A 253 -3.49 -0.46 14.86
C LEU A 253 -4.00 -1.22 16.08
N ARG A 254 -4.54 -0.51 17.07
CA ARG A 254 -5.12 -1.10 18.27
C ARG A 254 -6.19 -2.14 17.93
N THR A 255 -7.04 -1.84 16.95
CA THR A 255 -8.10 -2.76 16.52
C THR A 255 -7.51 -4.04 15.91
N ILE A 256 -6.48 -3.91 15.08
CA ILE A 256 -5.79 -5.06 14.49
C ILE A 256 -5.13 -5.90 15.59
N GLU A 257 -4.44 -5.26 16.52
CA GLU A 257 -3.78 -5.93 17.65
C GLU A 257 -4.77 -6.76 18.48
N ASP A 258 -5.90 -6.17 18.82
CA ASP A 258 -6.96 -6.87 19.56
C ASP A 258 -7.53 -8.07 18.81
N ILE A 259 -7.74 -7.94 17.47
CA ILE A 259 -8.32 -8.99 16.63
C ILE A 259 -7.37 -10.17 16.49
N ILE A 260 -6.08 -9.93 16.24
CA ILE A 260 -5.12 -11.02 16.04
C ILE A 260 -4.45 -11.47 17.35
N GLY A 261 -4.77 -10.81 18.48
CA GLY A 261 -4.34 -11.21 19.80
C GLY A 261 -2.87 -10.97 20.09
N ILE A 262 -2.34 -9.84 19.63
CA ILE A 262 -0.96 -9.43 19.90
C ILE A 262 -0.90 -8.29 20.93
N GLU A 263 0.25 -8.16 21.57
CA GLU A 263 0.48 -7.08 22.53
C GLU A 263 0.68 -5.74 21.80
N PRO A 264 0.23 -4.63 22.41
CA PRO A 264 0.51 -3.29 21.90
C PRO A 264 2.01 -3.02 21.73
N LEU A 265 2.35 -2.22 20.75
CA LEU A 265 3.73 -1.82 20.46
C LEU A 265 4.26 -0.77 21.43
N GLY A 266 3.37 0.02 22.02
CA GLY A 266 3.74 1.07 22.94
C GLY A 266 2.56 1.63 23.73
N LEU A 267 2.75 2.81 24.31
CA LEU A 267 1.71 3.46 25.10
C LEU A 267 0.62 4.08 24.23
N ASN A 268 0.96 4.54 23.02
CA ASN A 268 0.01 5.25 22.16
C ASN A 268 -1.09 4.30 21.68
N ASP A 269 -0.72 3.17 21.13
CA ASP A 269 -1.64 2.14 20.66
C ASP A 269 -2.29 1.39 21.84
N GLY A 270 -1.53 1.09 22.90
CA GLY A 270 -2.05 0.46 24.10
C GLY A 270 -3.14 1.25 24.83
N LEU A 271 -3.14 2.57 24.68
CA LEU A 271 -4.16 3.47 25.26
C LEU A 271 -5.21 3.92 24.24
N ALA A 272 -5.03 3.61 22.98
CA ALA A 272 -5.95 4.00 21.94
C ALA A 272 -7.29 3.25 22.05
N GLU A 273 -8.35 3.93 21.73
CA GLU A 273 -9.66 3.32 21.63
C GLU A 273 -9.77 2.50 20.34
N PRO A 274 -10.09 1.20 20.39
CA PRO A 274 -10.30 0.40 19.19
C PRO A 274 -11.55 0.85 18.42
N MET A 275 -11.59 0.54 17.13
CA MET A 275 -12.67 0.94 16.22
C MET A 275 -13.94 0.08 16.40
N ALA A 276 -14.42 -0.09 17.64
CA ALA A 276 -15.53 -0.99 17.94
C ALA A 276 -16.82 -0.65 17.20
N GLU A 277 -17.07 0.63 16.90
CA GLU A 277 -18.31 1.06 16.23
C GLU A 277 -18.40 0.65 14.76
N VAL A 278 -17.32 0.22 14.14
CA VAL A 278 -17.35 -0.27 12.75
C VAL A 278 -17.92 -1.69 12.64
N PHE A 279 -18.04 -2.39 13.75
CA PHE A 279 -18.48 -3.80 13.78
C PHE A 279 -19.94 -3.97 14.13
N ASP A 280 -20.54 -5.02 13.57
CA ASP A 280 -21.84 -5.60 13.94
C ASP A 280 -21.71 -7.12 13.95
N LEU A 281 -21.67 -7.69 15.14
CA LEU A 281 -21.50 -9.14 15.31
C LEU A 281 -22.66 -9.99 14.74
N LYS A 282 -23.75 -9.37 14.31
CA LYS A 282 -24.85 -10.04 13.61
C LYS A 282 -24.63 -10.10 12.10
N GLN A 283 -23.69 -9.31 11.57
CA GLN A 283 -23.39 -9.19 10.15
C GLN A 283 -22.30 -10.19 9.73
N GLY A 284 -22.64 -11.48 9.69
CA GLY A 284 -21.66 -12.54 9.35
C GLY A 284 -21.44 -12.76 7.84
N GLN A 285 -22.36 -12.28 7.00
CA GLN A 285 -22.28 -12.50 5.55
C GLN A 285 -21.94 -11.23 4.80
N TRP A 286 -21.01 -11.32 3.88
CA TRP A 286 -20.62 -10.23 3.00
C TRP A 286 -20.21 -10.75 1.63
N THR A 287 -20.23 -9.88 0.65
CA THR A 287 -19.78 -10.16 -0.71
C THR A 287 -19.31 -8.88 -1.37
N TYR A 288 -18.43 -9.01 -2.35
CA TYR A 288 -17.96 -7.87 -3.11
C TYR A 288 -17.66 -8.29 -4.55
N THR A 289 -17.84 -7.35 -5.48
CA THR A 289 -17.42 -7.49 -6.87
C THR A 289 -16.79 -6.16 -7.30
N ALA A 290 -15.56 -6.23 -7.76
CA ALA A 290 -14.81 -5.06 -8.21
C ALA A 290 -15.48 -4.44 -9.45
N ILE A 291 -15.61 -3.13 -9.44
CA ILE A 291 -16.06 -2.35 -10.58
C ILE A 291 -14.83 -1.81 -11.30
N VAL A 292 -14.78 -1.98 -12.61
CA VAL A 292 -13.70 -1.40 -13.41
C VAL A 292 -13.96 0.10 -13.58
N PRO A 293 -13.10 0.98 -13.05
CA PRO A 293 -13.24 2.41 -13.26
C PRO A 293 -13.15 2.78 -14.74
N GLU A 294 -14.00 3.72 -15.16
CA GLU A 294 -14.08 4.10 -16.59
C GLU A 294 -12.78 4.72 -17.10
N ALA A 295 -12.04 5.44 -16.25
CA ALA A 295 -10.74 6.00 -16.60
C ALA A 295 -9.75 4.92 -17.08
N LEU A 296 -9.77 3.73 -16.48
CA LEU A 296 -8.90 2.64 -16.89
C LEU A 296 -9.22 2.07 -18.27
N ARG A 297 -10.43 2.27 -18.77
CA ARG A 297 -10.82 1.81 -20.12
C ARG A 297 -10.05 2.53 -21.25
N THR A 298 -9.36 3.62 -20.91
CA THR A 298 -8.47 4.33 -21.84
C THR A 298 -7.04 3.81 -21.83
N THR A 299 -6.71 2.93 -20.91
CA THR A 299 -5.36 2.35 -20.72
C THR A 299 -5.20 1.05 -21.54
N GLN A 300 -3.99 0.49 -21.47
CA GLN A 300 -3.66 -0.79 -22.09
C GLN A 300 -3.67 -1.95 -21.08
N LEU A 301 -4.17 -1.71 -19.88
CA LEU A 301 -4.33 -2.78 -18.90
C LEU A 301 -5.25 -3.89 -19.43
N PRO A 302 -4.95 -5.17 -19.14
CA PRO A 302 -5.76 -6.30 -19.60
C PRO A 302 -7.04 -6.43 -18.76
N LEU A 303 -7.93 -5.46 -18.92
CA LEU A 303 -9.18 -5.37 -18.18
C LEU A 303 -10.23 -6.35 -18.72
N PRO A 304 -11.14 -6.85 -17.90
CA PRO A 304 -12.24 -7.68 -18.35
C PRO A 304 -13.21 -6.89 -19.23
N GLU A 305 -13.93 -7.59 -20.10
CA GLU A 305 -14.99 -7.00 -20.89
C GLU A 305 -16.07 -6.36 -20.01
N ARG A 306 -16.74 -5.34 -20.52
CA ARG A 306 -17.85 -4.68 -19.82
C ARG A 306 -19.00 -5.65 -19.57
N THR A 307 -19.46 -5.66 -18.34
CA THR A 307 -20.69 -6.33 -17.93
C THR A 307 -21.46 -5.43 -16.97
N SER A 308 -22.74 -5.73 -16.76
CA SER A 308 -23.54 -5.03 -15.74
C SER A 308 -23.04 -5.25 -14.30
N LYS A 309 -22.15 -6.21 -14.07
CA LYS A 309 -21.60 -6.53 -12.75
C LYS A 309 -20.30 -5.80 -12.45
N ASN A 310 -19.54 -5.44 -13.48
CA ASN A 310 -18.20 -4.84 -13.32
C ASN A 310 -18.10 -3.42 -13.90
N SER A 311 -19.22 -2.76 -14.13
CA SER A 311 -19.26 -1.41 -14.69
C SER A 311 -20.28 -0.55 -13.96
N LEU A 312 -19.98 0.73 -13.86
CA LEU A 312 -20.95 1.70 -13.34
C LEU A 312 -22.20 1.77 -14.20
N PRO A 313 -23.36 2.15 -13.66
CA PRO A 313 -24.55 2.46 -14.45
C PRO A 313 -24.23 3.52 -15.52
N LEU A 314 -24.90 3.45 -16.65
CA LEU A 314 -24.64 4.33 -17.81
C LEU A 314 -24.67 5.83 -17.44
N THR A 315 -25.58 6.23 -16.58
CA THR A 315 -25.66 7.62 -16.08
C THR A 315 -24.42 8.06 -15.33
N ALA A 316 -23.85 7.21 -14.49
CA ALA A 316 -22.62 7.50 -13.77
C ALA A 316 -21.39 7.49 -14.70
N GLN A 317 -21.40 6.64 -15.73
CA GLN A 317 -20.37 6.64 -16.77
C GLN A 317 -20.35 7.96 -17.54
N VAL A 318 -21.52 8.49 -17.93
CA VAL A 318 -21.64 9.76 -18.63
C VAL A 318 -21.10 10.91 -17.79
N LEU A 319 -21.39 10.93 -16.49
CA LEU A 319 -20.86 11.95 -15.57
C LEU A 319 -19.33 11.85 -15.45
N ALA A 320 -18.78 10.66 -15.33
CA ALA A 320 -17.32 10.44 -15.28
C ALA A 320 -16.60 10.84 -16.58
N TYR A 321 -17.30 10.85 -17.73
CA TYR A 321 -16.75 11.29 -18.99
C TYR A 321 -16.92 12.81 -19.26
N ALA A 322 -17.75 13.48 -18.50
CA ALA A 322 -18.04 14.90 -18.71
C ALA A 322 -16.93 15.84 -18.20
N GLU A 323 -16.03 15.35 -17.37
CA GLU A 323 -14.92 16.15 -16.86
C GLU A 323 -13.77 16.24 -17.87
N PRO A 324 -13.08 17.39 -17.93
CA PRO A 324 -11.92 17.54 -18.81
C PRO A 324 -10.85 16.52 -18.45
N LYS A 325 -10.45 15.71 -19.43
CA LYS A 325 -9.35 14.76 -19.23
C LYS A 325 -8.04 15.45 -19.54
N HIS A 326 -7.13 15.39 -18.59
CA HIS A 326 -5.77 15.86 -18.76
C HIS A 326 -4.89 14.70 -19.25
N ASP A 327 -3.98 15.00 -20.15
CA ASP A 327 -2.99 14.02 -20.60
C ASP A 327 -1.74 14.00 -19.72
N ALA A 328 -0.87 13.03 -19.95
CA ALA A 328 0.36 12.89 -19.19
C ALA A 328 1.24 14.15 -19.23
N LYS A 329 1.26 14.85 -20.38
CA LYS A 329 2.05 16.08 -20.52
C LYS A 329 1.50 17.19 -19.63
N TYR A 330 0.19 17.36 -19.54
CA TYR A 330 -0.43 18.32 -18.63
C TYR A 330 -0.03 18.06 -17.19
N TRP A 331 -0.09 16.79 -16.75
CA TRP A 331 0.24 16.45 -15.37
C TRP A 331 1.74 16.58 -15.09
N GLU A 332 2.62 16.24 -16.03
CA GLU A 332 4.06 16.46 -15.94
C GLU A 332 4.38 17.95 -15.74
N GLU A 333 3.73 18.85 -16.50
CA GLU A 333 3.92 20.30 -16.38
C GLU A 333 3.37 20.87 -15.06
N LYS A 334 2.32 20.27 -14.50
CA LYS A 334 1.65 20.76 -13.29
C LYS A 334 2.28 20.27 -11.99
N MET A 335 2.65 19.01 -11.94
CA MET A 335 3.07 18.34 -10.71
C MET A 335 4.60 18.22 -10.62
N GLY A 336 5.30 18.37 -11.73
CA GLY A 336 6.70 18.03 -11.82
C GLY A 336 6.93 16.52 -11.95
N SER A 337 8.14 16.14 -12.26
CA SER A 337 8.55 14.73 -12.32
C SER A 337 9.18 14.30 -11.01
#